data_3abed5b32497e7d80b62f749095aa925
#
_entry.id   3abed5b32497e7d80b62f749095aa925
#
_cell.length_a   1.000
_cell.length_b   1.000
_cell.length_c   1.000
_cell.angle_alpha   90.00
_cell.angle_beta   90.00
_cell.angle_gamma   90.00
#
_symmetry.space_group_name_H-M   'P 1'
#
loop_
_entity.id
_entity.type
_entity.pdbx_description
1 polymer ?
#
loop_
_entity_poly.entity_id
_entity_poly.type
_entity_poly.pdbx_seq_one_letter_code
_entity_poly.pdbx_strand_id
1 'polypeptide(L)'
;MSKYVFMKEYFLQYIWFNKLFYSKQYTTEGQSVEIIDTGQLNTDAGADVFNAKVKIGDIVWAGNVEFHIRSSDWQRHGHNTDKAYDAVILHVILEDDGISIRTDGSPVPQLVISYPEHLREEFERFDMDFIYCTDKLLASKGKKDLSSLFSKLLDERLANRLLAVEQLLQETSNDWEEAFYITTARSFGFGTNADAFEALAKRLPQKILAKHKDNLTQIEALLFGVGGFFEQSVEDEYFDLLRKEFAFLRQKYRLQPMSVAQWKQFRVRPTNFPTLRIAQFAAIIHRSSRLFSKVIEQKSYRKLVDYYRCTPSEYWTSHYRFGTKSDRIHRNLSKSTIDTLLINSVIPFFYAYGVKFNILEYTDLSRELLKNIPSEKNFITKGFASLGIDSRSAFESQALRELKSRYCNTKSCYICRNKFGLW
;
A
#
# COMPACT_ATOMS: atom_id res chain seq x y z
N MET A 1 26.57 3.74 13.28
CA MET A 1 26.97 3.30 11.93
C MET A 1 27.47 4.50 11.15
N SER A 2 28.62 4.40 10.50
CA SER A 2 29.15 5.48 9.66
C SER A 2 28.26 5.69 8.44
N LYS A 3 28.01 6.96 8.03
CA LYS A 3 27.29 7.35 6.81
C LYS A 3 27.77 6.58 5.57
N TYR A 4 29.03 6.15 5.57
CA TYR A 4 29.70 5.42 4.50
C TYR A 4 29.28 3.94 4.38
N VAL A 5 29.03 3.25 5.51
CA VAL A 5 28.57 1.84 5.54
C VAL A 5 27.13 1.76 5.04
N PHE A 6 26.26 2.66 5.51
CA PHE A 6 24.87 2.76 5.11
C PHE A 6 24.69 3.03 3.60
N MET A 7 25.59 3.83 2.99
CA MET A 7 25.56 4.06 1.54
C MET A 7 25.83 2.80 0.71
N LYS A 8 26.69 1.88 1.20
CA LYS A 8 27.07 0.67 0.46
C LYS A 8 25.97 -0.40 0.48
N GLU A 9 25.27 -0.61 1.59
CA GLU A 9 24.11 -1.54 1.66
C GLU A 9 22.97 -1.09 0.76
N TYR A 10 22.65 0.22 0.76
CA TYR A 10 21.68 0.79 -0.20
C TYR A 10 22.05 0.60 -1.67
N PHE A 11 23.35 0.56 -1.97
CA PHE A 11 23.82 0.27 -3.31
C PHE A 11 23.53 -1.19 -3.72
N LEU A 12 23.69 -2.14 -2.79
CA LEU A 12 23.32 -3.54 -3.03
C LEU A 12 21.84 -3.70 -3.30
N GLN A 13 21.00 -3.05 -2.48
CA GLN A 13 19.56 -3.02 -2.70
C GLN A 13 19.20 -2.40 -4.06
N TYR A 14 19.88 -1.31 -4.46
CA TYR A 14 19.72 -0.68 -5.77
C TYR A 14 20.02 -1.65 -6.91
N ILE A 15 21.15 -2.33 -6.88
CA ILE A 15 21.54 -3.34 -7.88
C ILE A 15 20.52 -4.50 -7.91
N TRP A 16 20.12 -5.01 -6.76
CA TRP A 16 19.22 -6.13 -6.62
C TRP A 16 17.84 -5.84 -7.22
N PHE A 17 17.15 -4.81 -6.75
CA PHE A 17 15.80 -4.49 -7.18
C PHE A 17 15.70 -4.05 -8.64
N ASN A 18 16.78 -3.51 -9.19
CA ASN A 18 16.81 -3.08 -10.58
C ASN A 18 17.42 -4.13 -11.51
N LYS A 19 17.79 -5.29 -10.98
CA LYS A 19 18.44 -6.39 -11.73
C LYS A 19 19.64 -5.90 -12.54
N LEU A 20 20.46 -4.99 -11.96
CA LEU A 20 21.64 -4.38 -12.58
C LEU A 20 22.92 -5.18 -12.35
N PHE A 21 22.82 -6.47 -12.16
CA PHE A 21 23.90 -7.42 -12.00
C PHE A 21 24.09 -8.24 -13.28
N TYR A 22 25.27 -8.85 -13.43
CA TYR A 22 25.50 -9.74 -14.54
C TYR A 22 24.57 -10.95 -14.51
N SER A 23 24.22 -11.50 -15.69
CA SER A 23 23.27 -12.62 -15.81
C SER A 23 23.76 -13.91 -15.14
N LYS A 24 25.08 -14.09 -15.03
CA LYS A 24 25.68 -15.25 -14.36
C LYS A 24 26.14 -14.84 -12.96
N GLN A 25 25.48 -15.37 -11.96
CA GLN A 25 25.82 -15.20 -10.54
C GLN A 25 26.13 -16.56 -9.93
N TYR A 26 26.98 -16.59 -8.90
CA TYR A 26 27.36 -17.82 -8.20
C TYR A 26 27.43 -17.54 -6.71
N THR A 27 27.03 -18.53 -5.91
CA THR A 27 27.31 -18.49 -4.46
C THR A 27 28.82 -18.58 -4.20
N THR A 28 29.24 -18.25 -2.98
CA THR A 28 30.63 -18.45 -2.54
C THR A 28 31.08 -19.92 -2.60
N GLU A 29 30.12 -20.85 -2.62
CA GLU A 29 30.34 -22.30 -2.79
C GLU A 29 30.31 -22.74 -4.27
N GLY A 30 30.17 -21.82 -5.22
CA GLY A 30 30.20 -22.08 -6.65
C GLY A 30 28.87 -22.58 -7.26
N GLN A 31 27.79 -22.57 -6.51
CA GLN A 31 26.46 -22.92 -7.06
C GLN A 31 25.90 -21.75 -7.90
N SER A 32 25.30 -22.05 -9.06
CA SER A 32 24.66 -21.03 -9.89
C SER A 32 23.48 -20.37 -9.17
N VAL A 33 23.33 -19.05 -9.33
CA VAL A 33 22.24 -18.28 -8.74
C VAL A 33 21.45 -17.55 -9.83
N GLU A 34 20.14 -17.78 -9.88
CA GLU A 34 19.21 -17.07 -10.76
C GLU A 34 18.15 -16.36 -9.89
N ILE A 35 18.05 -15.04 -10.01
CA ILE A 35 17.07 -14.23 -9.28
C ILE A 35 15.77 -14.19 -10.10
N ILE A 36 14.79 -15.03 -9.74
CA ILE A 36 13.47 -15.13 -10.39
C ILE A 36 12.62 -13.92 -10.02
N ASP A 37 12.47 -13.67 -8.69
CA ASP A 37 11.73 -12.55 -8.14
C ASP A 37 12.58 -11.88 -7.06
N THR A 38 12.73 -10.56 -7.17
CA THR A 38 13.52 -9.76 -6.21
C THR A 38 12.84 -9.57 -4.86
N GLY A 39 11.56 -9.94 -4.72
CA GLY A 39 10.80 -9.75 -3.50
C GLY A 39 10.39 -8.30 -3.23
N GLN A 40 10.05 -8.02 -1.99
CA GLN A 40 9.58 -6.72 -1.52
C GLN A 40 10.55 -6.15 -0.48
N LEU A 41 10.93 -4.87 -0.66
CA LEU A 41 11.78 -4.17 0.31
C LEU A 41 11.06 -4.06 1.65
N ASN A 42 11.72 -4.51 2.71
CA ASN A 42 11.27 -4.32 4.09
C ASN A 42 11.75 -2.95 4.61
N THR A 43 10.86 -2.22 5.25
CA THR A 43 11.16 -0.94 5.93
C THR A 43 10.97 -1.02 7.45
N ASP A 44 10.61 -2.21 7.94
CA ASP A 44 10.40 -2.51 9.35
C ASP A 44 11.55 -3.39 9.90
N ALA A 45 11.42 -3.97 11.07
CA ALA A 45 12.40 -4.91 11.64
C ALA A 45 12.43 -6.25 10.89
N GLY A 46 13.59 -6.91 10.85
CA GLY A 46 13.82 -8.18 10.16
C GLY A 46 14.64 -8.03 8.89
N ALA A 47 14.68 -9.07 8.07
CA ALA A 47 15.47 -9.09 6.84
C ALA A 47 15.08 -7.99 5.84
N ASP A 48 16.03 -7.51 5.07
CA ASP A 48 15.88 -6.38 4.12
C ASP A 48 14.84 -6.61 3.04
N VAL A 49 14.64 -7.86 2.65
CA VAL A 49 13.69 -8.25 1.58
C VAL A 49 12.84 -9.42 2.02
N PHE A 50 11.54 -9.32 1.79
CA PHE A 50 10.58 -10.39 1.97
C PHE A 50 10.16 -11.03 0.65
N ASN A 51 9.86 -12.34 0.71
CA ASN A 51 9.23 -13.09 -0.38
C ASN A 51 9.99 -13.05 -1.72
N ALA A 52 11.31 -13.04 -1.69
CA ALA A 52 12.11 -13.25 -2.89
C ALA A 52 12.02 -14.70 -3.37
N LYS A 53 12.21 -14.93 -4.69
CA LYS A 53 12.36 -16.27 -5.29
C LYS A 53 13.69 -16.34 -6.01
N VAL A 54 14.53 -17.27 -5.57
CA VAL A 54 15.88 -17.45 -6.09
C VAL A 54 16.10 -18.93 -6.38
N LYS A 55 16.63 -19.25 -7.57
CA LYS A 55 17.10 -20.59 -7.88
C LYS A 55 18.59 -20.67 -7.55
N ILE A 56 18.98 -21.61 -6.68
CA ILE A 56 20.36 -21.89 -6.30
C ILE A 56 20.65 -23.34 -6.71
N GLY A 57 21.58 -23.54 -7.65
CA GLY A 57 21.76 -24.82 -8.31
C GLY A 57 20.46 -25.22 -9.03
N ASP A 58 19.90 -26.40 -8.67
CA ASP A 58 18.66 -26.91 -9.24
C ASP A 58 17.42 -26.63 -8.37
N ILE A 59 17.58 -26.01 -7.21
CA ILE A 59 16.50 -25.83 -6.24
C ILE A 59 16.00 -24.38 -6.29
N VAL A 60 14.68 -24.19 -6.37
CA VAL A 60 14.03 -22.89 -6.23
C VAL A 60 13.65 -22.65 -4.78
N TRP A 61 14.18 -21.60 -4.21
CA TRP A 61 13.92 -21.15 -2.85
C TRP A 61 12.97 -19.95 -2.86
N ALA A 62 12.04 -19.91 -1.93
CA ALA A 62 11.23 -18.74 -1.64
C ALA A 62 11.44 -18.34 -0.17
N GLY A 63 11.79 -17.08 0.07
CA GLY A 63 12.10 -16.59 1.41
C GLY A 63 12.67 -15.18 1.41
N ASN A 64 13.40 -14.84 2.46
CA ASN A 64 13.93 -13.51 2.68
C ASN A 64 15.36 -13.36 2.14
N VAL A 65 15.78 -12.13 1.85
CA VAL A 65 17.16 -11.81 1.43
C VAL A 65 17.70 -10.71 2.35
N GLU A 66 18.96 -10.85 2.75
CA GLU A 66 19.67 -9.87 3.57
C GLU A 66 20.86 -9.31 2.80
N PHE A 67 21.18 -8.02 3.01
CA PHE A 67 22.30 -7.33 2.36
C PHE A 67 23.29 -6.84 3.39
N HIS A 68 24.57 -7.15 3.17
CA HIS A 68 25.67 -6.56 3.93
C HIS A 68 26.84 -6.24 3.02
N ILE A 69 27.76 -5.42 3.52
CA ILE A 69 29.02 -5.16 2.83
C ILE A 69 29.91 -6.39 2.93
N ARG A 70 30.02 -6.96 4.12
CA ARG A 70 30.84 -8.12 4.45
C ARG A 70 30.02 -9.25 4.99
N SER A 71 30.42 -10.46 4.72
CA SER A 71 29.76 -11.63 5.30
C SER A 71 29.82 -11.66 6.83
N SER A 72 30.93 -11.16 7.45
CA SER A 72 31.09 -11.03 8.91
C SER A 72 30.08 -10.05 9.55
N ASP A 73 29.43 -9.17 8.79
CA ASP A 73 28.40 -8.26 9.29
C ASP A 73 27.17 -9.03 9.79
N TRP A 74 26.94 -10.24 9.28
CA TRP A 74 25.88 -11.14 9.75
C TRP A 74 25.97 -11.41 11.26
N GLN A 75 27.17 -11.83 11.74
CA GLN A 75 27.40 -12.06 13.17
C GLN A 75 27.46 -10.73 13.94
N ARG A 76 28.06 -9.68 13.36
CA ARG A 76 28.19 -8.38 14.01
C ARG A 76 26.83 -7.76 14.31
N HIS A 77 25.82 -8.00 13.46
CA HIS A 77 24.46 -7.53 13.67
C HIS A 77 23.60 -8.51 14.50
N GLY A 78 24.15 -9.66 14.89
CA GLY A 78 23.47 -10.63 15.75
C GLY A 78 22.46 -11.52 15.03
N HIS A 79 22.48 -11.59 13.70
CA HIS A 79 21.53 -12.38 12.93
C HIS A 79 21.67 -13.89 13.16
N ASN A 80 22.83 -14.34 13.59
CA ASN A 80 23.08 -15.73 13.99
C ASN A 80 22.38 -16.13 15.31
N THR A 81 21.80 -15.20 16.04
CA THR A 81 21.07 -15.42 17.29
C THR A 81 19.59 -14.99 17.23
N ASP A 82 19.17 -14.39 16.13
CA ASP A 82 17.79 -13.89 15.93
C ASP A 82 17.02 -14.77 14.94
N LYS A 83 16.01 -15.46 15.45
CA LYS A 83 15.11 -16.34 14.66
C LYS A 83 14.37 -15.63 13.51
N ALA A 84 14.25 -14.30 13.55
CA ALA A 84 13.66 -13.54 12.45
C ALA A 84 14.46 -13.68 11.14
N TYR A 85 15.75 -14.05 11.22
CA TYR A 85 16.63 -14.25 10.08
C TYR A 85 16.78 -15.71 9.64
N ASP A 86 16.18 -16.68 10.33
CA ASP A 86 16.22 -18.10 9.94
C ASP A 86 15.53 -18.36 8.58
N ALA A 87 14.58 -17.49 8.18
CA ALA A 87 13.92 -17.54 6.87
C ALA A 87 14.73 -16.89 5.73
N VAL A 88 15.96 -16.42 5.98
CA VAL A 88 16.84 -15.85 4.93
C VAL A 88 17.37 -17.00 4.07
N ILE A 89 17.07 -16.93 2.77
CA ILE A 89 17.48 -17.92 1.76
C ILE A 89 18.77 -17.56 1.03
N LEU A 90 19.14 -16.26 1.07
CA LEU A 90 20.34 -15.76 0.41
C LEU A 90 20.85 -14.52 1.16
N HIS A 91 22.13 -14.51 1.47
CA HIS A 91 22.87 -13.37 1.99
C HIS A 91 23.69 -12.75 0.84
N VAL A 92 23.33 -11.53 0.43
CA VAL A 92 23.99 -10.82 -0.68
C VAL A 92 25.04 -9.85 -0.11
N ILE A 93 26.27 -9.98 -0.57
CA ILE A 93 27.43 -9.26 -0.02
C ILE A 93 28.29 -8.66 -1.13
N LEU A 94 29.18 -7.71 -0.77
CA LEU A 94 30.24 -7.20 -1.63
C LEU A 94 31.58 -7.89 -1.38
N GLU A 95 31.87 -8.24 -0.12
CA GLU A 95 33.14 -8.82 0.30
C GLU A 95 32.85 -10.08 1.14
N ASP A 96 33.45 -11.21 0.76
CA ASP A 96 33.37 -12.47 1.49
C ASP A 96 34.55 -12.56 2.44
N ASP A 97 34.29 -12.47 3.76
CA ASP A 97 35.28 -12.55 4.83
C ASP A 97 34.86 -13.52 5.96
N GLY A 98 33.83 -14.35 5.72
CA GLY A 98 33.37 -15.35 6.68
C GLY A 98 32.07 -16.05 6.27
N ILE A 99 31.59 -16.94 7.12
CA ILE A 99 30.40 -17.76 6.88
C ILE A 99 29.22 -17.22 7.69
N SER A 100 28.08 -16.98 7.02
CA SER A 100 26.83 -16.62 7.68
C SER A 100 26.10 -17.88 8.13
N ILE A 101 25.72 -17.95 9.40
CA ILE A 101 25.06 -19.11 10.01
C ILE A 101 23.73 -18.69 10.64
N ARG A 102 22.73 -19.56 10.58
CA ARG A 102 21.42 -19.39 11.24
C ARG A 102 21.50 -19.76 12.73
N THR A 103 20.40 -19.54 13.45
CA THR A 103 20.30 -19.89 14.88
C THR A 103 20.47 -21.40 15.14
N ASP A 104 20.18 -22.26 14.17
CA ASP A 104 20.34 -23.72 14.24
C ASP A 104 21.73 -24.20 13.81
N GLY A 105 22.67 -23.27 13.48
CA GLY A 105 24.01 -23.57 13.02
C GLY A 105 24.14 -23.91 11.54
N SER A 106 23.04 -23.95 10.78
CA SER A 106 23.06 -24.19 9.33
C SER A 106 23.62 -22.97 8.57
N PRO A 107 24.41 -23.15 7.49
CA PRO A 107 24.91 -22.03 6.71
C PRO A 107 23.80 -21.37 5.89
N VAL A 108 23.91 -20.05 5.70
CA VAL A 108 23.08 -19.28 4.76
C VAL A 108 23.86 -19.20 3.45
N PRO A 109 23.29 -19.56 2.30
CA PRO A 109 23.92 -19.35 1.00
C PRO A 109 24.34 -17.89 0.83
N GLN A 110 25.61 -17.64 0.41
CA GLN A 110 26.15 -16.29 0.25
C GLN A 110 26.40 -16.01 -1.22
N LEU A 111 26.09 -14.79 -1.68
CA LEU A 111 26.32 -14.31 -3.02
C LEU A 111 27.17 -13.04 -2.98
N VAL A 112 28.40 -13.11 -3.47
CA VAL A 112 29.17 -11.90 -3.82
C VAL A 112 28.61 -11.39 -5.14
N ILE A 113 27.76 -10.35 -5.10
CA ILE A 113 27.05 -9.89 -6.28
C ILE A 113 27.99 -9.21 -7.29
N SER A 114 27.96 -9.69 -8.53
CA SER A 114 28.79 -9.16 -9.63
C SER A 114 27.99 -8.19 -10.48
N TYR A 115 28.51 -6.99 -10.68
CA TYR A 115 27.85 -5.89 -11.40
C TYR A 115 28.84 -5.04 -12.21
N PRO A 116 28.37 -4.27 -13.20
CA PRO A 116 29.21 -3.32 -13.96
C PRO A 116 29.74 -2.18 -13.07
N GLU A 117 31.07 -1.97 -13.05
CA GLU A 117 31.75 -1.01 -12.15
C GLU A 117 31.23 0.43 -12.27
N HIS A 118 30.88 0.88 -13.49
CA HIS A 118 30.34 2.23 -13.71
C HIS A 118 29.07 2.54 -12.89
N LEU A 119 28.30 1.52 -12.50
CA LEU A 119 27.08 1.71 -11.68
C LEU A 119 27.41 2.22 -10.28
N ARG A 120 28.59 1.86 -9.76
CA ARG A 120 29.05 2.35 -8.46
C ARG A 120 29.38 3.84 -8.51
N GLU A 121 30.11 4.27 -9.55
CA GLU A 121 30.44 5.68 -9.74
C GLU A 121 29.19 6.54 -9.97
N GLU A 122 28.23 6.03 -10.73
CA GLU A 122 26.94 6.70 -10.93
C GLU A 122 26.16 6.82 -9.62
N PHE A 123 26.11 5.75 -8.83
CA PHE A 123 25.39 5.73 -7.55
C PHE A 123 26.02 6.70 -6.52
N GLU A 124 27.33 6.80 -6.45
CA GLU A 124 28.06 7.69 -5.55
C GLU A 124 27.84 9.19 -5.88
N ARG A 125 27.47 9.50 -7.12
CA ARG A 125 27.12 10.88 -7.57
C ARG A 125 25.70 11.30 -7.16
N PHE A 126 24.86 10.36 -6.71
CA PHE A 126 23.52 10.69 -6.25
C PHE A 126 23.55 11.20 -4.81
N ASP A 127 23.13 12.44 -4.61
CA ASP A 127 22.94 12.98 -3.26
C ASP A 127 21.80 12.24 -2.55
N MET A 128 21.96 12.00 -1.24
CA MET A 128 21.09 11.13 -0.43
C MET A 128 19.77 11.80 -0.04
N ASP A 129 19.41 12.90 -0.70
CA ASP A 129 18.19 13.66 -0.40
C ASP A 129 16.90 12.96 -0.87
N PHE A 130 15.79 13.47 -0.36
CA PHE A 130 14.42 12.96 -0.53
C PHE A 130 14.05 12.60 -1.98
N ILE A 131 14.56 13.33 -2.96
CA ILE A 131 14.43 13.07 -4.40
C ILE A 131 15.82 13.12 -5.01
N TYR A 132 16.28 11.98 -5.50
CA TYR A 132 17.64 11.79 -5.99
C TYR A 132 17.94 12.42 -7.36
N CYS A 133 16.90 12.81 -8.10
CA CYS A 133 17.09 13.60 -9.32
C CYS A 133 17.50 14.99 -8.91
N THR A 134 18.77 15.30 -9.08
CA THR A 134 19.23 16.67 -8.87
C THR A 134 18.41 17.63 -9.71
N ASP A 135 17.97 18.63 -9.03
CA ASP A 135 17.19 19.83 -9.30
C ASP A 135 17.21 20.41 -10.72
N LYS A 136 18.24 20.14 -11.50
CA LYS A 136 18.40 20.76 -12.82
C LYS A 136 17.76 20.04 -13.99
N LEU A 137 17.43 18.77 -13.84
CA LEU A 137 17.08 17.90 -14.96
C LEU A 137 15.58 17.79 -15.23
N LEU A 138 14.75 17.68 -14.19
CA LEU A 138 13.30 17.72 -14.37
C LEU A 138 12.80 19.16 -14.55
N ALA A 139 13.46 20.14 -13.91
CA ALA A 139 13.11 21.55 -14.05
C ALA A 139 13.58 22.16 -15.39
N SER A 140 14.62 21.62 -16.03
CA SER A 140 15.13 22.11 -17.35
C SER A 140 14.28 21.69 -18.53
N LYS A 141 13.42 20.67 -18.38
CA LYS A 141 12.51 20.24 -19.43
C LYS A 141 11.22 21.08 -19.40
N GLY A 142 10.80 21.59 -20.55
CA GLY A 142 9.59 22.39 -20.67
C GLY A 142 8.33 21.63 -20.26
N LYS A 143 7.22 22.34 -19.97
CA LYS A 143 5.92 21.79 -19.54
C LYS A 143 5.41 20.62 -20.41
N LYS A 144 5.77 20.58 -21.70
CA LYS A 144 5.36 19.54 -22.66
C LYS A 144 5.97 18.18 -22.32
N ASP A 145 7.23 18.16 -21.89
CA ASP A 145 7.94 16.93 -21.53
C ASP A 145 7.44 16.33 -20.22
N LEU A 146 7.06 17.17 -19.23
CA LEU A 146 6.46 16.71 -17.97
C LEU A 146 5.09 16.07 -18.18
N SER A 147 4.28 16.57 -19.11
CA SER A 147 2.97 15.99 -19.42
C SER A 147 3.10 14.56 -19.96
N SER A 148 4.05 14.31 -20.84
CA SER A 148 4.35 12.97 -21.36
C SER A 148 4.87 12.05 -20.25
N LEU A 149 5.76 12.54 -19.37
CA LEU A 149 6.26 11.82 -18.22
C LEU A 149 5.12 11.42 -17.27
N PHE A 150 4.25 12.37 -16.91
CA PHE A 150 3.13 12.10 -16.03
C PHE A 150 2.15 11.08 -16.62
N SER A 151 1.92 11.14 -17.93
CA SER A 151 1.07 10.15 -18.60
C SER A 151 1.64 8.74 -18.49
N LYS A 152 2.93 8.56 -18.82
CA LYS A 152 3.60 7.25 -18.75
C LYS A 152 3.63 6.69 -17.31
N LEU A 153 3.94 7.53 -16.33
CA LEU A 153 3.95 7.14 -14.90
C LEU A 153 2.56 6.77 -14.39
N LEU A 154 1.54 7.51 -14.85
CA LEU A 154 0.17 7.17 -14.49
C LEU A 154 -0.28 5.85 -15.12
N ASP A 155 0.13 5.56 -16.35
CA ASP A 155 -0.15 4.28 -17.00
C ASP A 155 0.43 3.11 -16.21
N GLU A 156 1.67 3.24 -15.74
CA GLU A 156 2.29 2.24 -14.86
C GLU A 156 1.53 2.09 -13.55
N ARG A 157 1.13 3.21 -12.95
CA ARG A 157 0.37 3.17 -11.71
C ARG A 157 -0.98 2.49 -11.87
N LEU A 158 -1.71 2.79 -12.94
CA LEU A 158 -2.99 2.14 -13.23
C LEU A 158 -2.81 0.65 -13.52
N ALA A 159 -1.77 0.27 -14.25
CA ALA A 159 -1.43 -1.13 -14.49
C ALA A 159 -1.12 -1.89 -13.19
N ASN A 160 -0.35 -1.29 -12.26
CA ASN A 160 -0.09 -1.88 -10.95
C ASN A 160 -1.36 -2.02 -10.09
N ARG A 161 -2.26 -1.03 -10.18
CA ARG A 161 -3.56 -1.10 -9.50
C ARG A 161 -4.47 -2.15 -10.11
N LEU A 162 -4.41 -2.34 -11.42
CA LEU A 162 -5.14 -3.41 -12.12
C LEU A 162 -4.75 -4.79 -11.57
N LEU A 163 -3.46 -5.08 -11.45
CA LEU A 163 -2.98 -6.34 -10.89
C LEU A 163 -3.55 -6.62 -9.49
N ALA A 164 -3.59 -5.60 -8.64
CA ALA A 164 -4.17 -5.74 -7.30
C ALA A 164 -5.69 -6.01 -7.33
N VAL A 165 -6.43 -5.37 -8.26
CA VAL A 165 -7.86 -5.65 -8.45
C VAL A 165 -8.09 -7.04 -9.00
N GLU A 166 -7.28 -7.48 -9.97
CA GLU A 166 -7.36 -8.82 -10.56
C GLU A 166 -7.09 -9.92 -9.53
N GLN A 167 -6.08 -9.73 -8.68
CA GLN A 167 -5.80 -10.65 -7.57
C GLN A 167 -7.02 -10.75 -6.63
N LEU A 168 -7.59 -9.62 -6.23
CA LEU A 168 -8.75 -9.60 -5.34
C LEU A 168 -10.00 -10.21 -6.00
N LEU A 169 -10.20 -10.01 -7.31
CA LEU A 169 -11.26 -10.69 -8.07
C LEU A 169 -11.07 -12.21 -8.08
N GLN A 170 -9.83 -12.69 -8.18
CA GLN A 170 -9.55 -14.14 -8.06
C GLN A 170 -9.90 -14.66 -6.66
N GLU A 171 -9.50 -13.94 -5.60
CA GLU A 171 -9.83 -14.29 -4.21
C GLU A 171 -11.34 -14.32 -3.95
N THR A 172 -12.10 -13.45 -4.61
CA THR A 172 -13.57 -13.32 -4.47
C THR A 172 -14.37 -14.05 -5.54
N SER A 173 -13.76 -15.01 -6.26
CA SER A 173 -14.43 -15.78 -7.33
C SER A 173 -15.07 -14.90 -8.42
N ASN A 174 -14.40 -13.80 -8.80
CA ASN A 174 -14.85 -12.76 -9.73
C ASN A 174 -16.12 -12.00 -9.29
N ASP A 175 -16.41 -11.94 -8.01
CA ASP A 175 -17.46 -11.10 -7.45
C ASP A 175 -16.98 -9.64 -7.36
N TRP A 176 -17.40 -8.80 -8.33
CA TRP A 176 -17.06 -7.38 -8.40
C TRP A 176 -17.62 -6.56 -7.23
N GLU A 177 -18.78 -6.94 -6.70
CA GLU A 177 -19.38 -6.27 -5.55
C GLU A 177 -18.55 -6.51 -4.29
N GLU A 178 -18.20 -7.77 -4.03
CA GLU A 178 -17.38 -8.14 -2.88
C GLU A 178 -15.96 -7.55 -2.97
N ALA A 179 -15.32 -7.65 -4.13
CA ALA A 179 -13.98 -7.10 -4.36
C ALA A 179 -13.96 -5.57 -4.18
N PHE A 180 -14.96 -4.87 -4.71
CA PHE A 180 -15.09 -3.42 -4.55
C PHE A 180 -15.37 -3.02 -3.10
N TYR A 181 -16.22 -3.76 -2.40
CA TYR A 181 -16.50 -3.56 -0.99
C TYR A 181 -15.24 -3.68 -0.14
N ILE A 182 -14.44 -4.74 -0.33
CA ILE A 182 -13.17 -4.95 0.39
C ILE A 182 -12.19 -3.80 0.11
N THR A 183 -12.05 -3.40 -1.15
CA THR A 183 -11.15 -2.29 -1.54
C THR A 183 -11.62 -0.95 -0.98
N THR A 184 -12.92 -0.72 -0.96
CA THR A 184 -13.50 0.50 -0.37
C THR A 184 -13.25 0.52 1.14
N ALA A 185 -13.49 -0.59 1.83
CA ALA A 185 -13.18 -0.73 3.26
C ALA A 185 -11.70 -0.43 3.54
N ARG A 186 -10.77 -1.07 2.81
CA ARG A 186 -9.33 -0.81 2.93
C ARG A 186 -9.01 0.68 2.79
N SER A 187 -9.66 1.36 1.84
CA SER A 187 -9.47 2.79 1.58
C SER A 187 -9.92 3.67 2.75
N PHE A 188 -10.94 3.25 3.52
CA PHE A 188 -11.36 3.94 4.74
C PHE A 188 -10.34 3.89 5.88
N GLY A 189 -9.37 3.01 5.81
CA GLY A 189 -8.25 2.95 6.75
C GLY A 189 -7.19 4.03 6.56
N PHE A 190 -7.20 4.79 5.46
CA PHE A 190 -6.30 5.91 5.15
C PHE A 190 -4.81 5.62 5.43
N GLY A 191 -4.35 4.44 5.05
CA GLY A 191 -3.01 3.94 5.29
C GLY A 191 -2.85 3.30 6.66
N THR A 192 -3.01 4.06 7.74
CA THR A 192 -2.73 3.60 9.11
C THR A 192 -3.55 2.37 9.54
N ASN A 193 -4.83 2.33 9.17
CA ASN A 193 -5.74 1.23 9.48
C ASN A 193 -6.23 0.46 8.22
N ALA A 194 -5.53 0.58 7.11
CA ALA A 194 -5.93 -0.04 5.84
C ALA A 194 -6.09 -1.57 5.97
N ASP A 195 -5.11 -2.23 6.59
CA ASP A 195 -5.11 -3.69 6.75
C ASP A 195 -6.20 -4.16 7.73
N ALA A 196 -6.46 -3.38 8.79
CA ALA A 196 -7.54 -3.68 9.73
C ALA A 196 -8.92 -3.57 9.07
N PHE A 197 -9.15 -2.55 8.23
CA PHE A 197 -10.38 -2.42 7.46
C PHE A 197 -10.55 -3.53 6.42
N GLU A 198 -9.48 -3.93 5.74
CA GLU A 198 -9.52 -5.06 4.82
C GLU A 198 -9.84 -6.36 5.55
N ALA A 199 -9.19 -6.61 6.70
CA ALA A 199 -9.45 -7.77 7.54
C ALA A 199 -10.90 -7.82 8.06
N LEU A 200 -11.46 -6.66 8.42
CA LEU A 200 -12.87 -6.51 8.78
C LEU A 200 -13.78 -6.92 7.61
N ALA A 201 -13.53 -6.35 6.42
CA ALA A 201 -14.36 -6.62 5.24
C ALA A 201 -14.29 -8.09 4.81
N LYS A 202 -13.12 -8.73 4.82
CA LYS A 202 -12.96 -10.15 4.50
C LYS A 202 -13.68 -11.07 5.51
N ARG A 203 -13.85 -10.65 6.78
CA ARG A 203 -14.61 -11.39 7.80
C ARG A 203 -16.12 -11.15 7.76
N LEU A 204 -16.54 -10.03 7.21
CA LEU A 204 -17.94 -9.63 7.12
C LEU A 204 -18.34 -9.41 5.66
N PRO A 205 -18.69 -10.47 4.92
CA PRO A 205 -19.04 -10.36 3.49
C PRO A 205 -20.19 -9.38 3.24
N GLN A 206 -20.11 -8.63 2.14
CA GLN A 206 -21.11 -7.62 1.77
C GLN A 206 -22.53 -8.20 1.71
N LYS A 207 -22.69 -9.45 1.27
CA LYS A 207 -24.00 -10.13 1.20
C LYS A 207 -24.72 -10.22 2.55
N ILE A 208 -23.99 -10.20 3.67
CA ILE A 208 -24.60 -10.15 5.01
C ILE A 208 -25.10 -8.73 5.26
N LEU A 209 -24.28 -7.71 5.04
CA LEU A 209 -24.65 -6.31 5.21
C LEU A 209 -25.83 -5.91 4.31
N ALA A 210 -25.89 -6.43 3.08
CA ALA A 210 -26.97 -6.19 2.14
C ALA A 210 -28.37 -6.62 2.68
N LYS A 211 -28.44 -7.64 3.52
CA LYS A 211 -29.69 -8.10 4.17
C LYS A 211 -30.18 -7.13 5.25
N HIS A 212 -29.32 -6.22 5.69
CA HIS A 212 -29.58 -5.24 6.75
C HIS A 212 -29.53 -3.79 6.25
N LYS A 213 -29.53 -3.59 4.91
CA LYS A 213 -29.34 -2.27 4.27
C LYS A 213 -30.31 -1.18 4.78
N ASP A 214 -31.53 -1.55 5.19
CA ASP A 214 -32.55 -0.62 5.63
C ASP A 214 -32.46 -0.28 7.13
N ASN A 215 -31.49 -0.85 7.85
CA ASN A 215 -31.27 -0.64 9.28
C ASN A 215 -29.79 -0.28 9.57
N LEU A 216 -29.52 1.03 9.68
CA LEU A 216 -28.16 1.53 9.96
C LEU A 216 -27.58 1.00 11.27
N THR A 217 -28.43 0.86 12.31
CA THR A 217 -27.99 0.33 13.61
C THR A 217 -27.48 -1.10 13.49
N GLN A 218 -28.14 -1.96 12.69
CA GLN A 218 -27.67 -3.32 12.44
C GLN A 218 -26.38 -3.36 11.62
N ILE A 219 -26.23 -2.48 10.64
CA ILE A 219 -24.98 -2.36 9.88
C ILE A 219 -23.83 -1.93 10.81
N GLU A 220 -24.05 -0.92 11.65
CA GLU A 220 -23.04 -0.49 12.63
C GLU A 220 -22.74 -1.60 13.64
N ALA A 221 -23.75 -2.29 14.18
CA ALA A 221 -23.56 -3.42 15.07
C ALA A 221 -22.71 -4.53 14.46
N LEU A 222 -22.96 -4.88 13.18
CA LEU A 222 -22.17 -5.87 12.45
C LEU A 222 -20.71 -5.41 12.26
N LEU A 223 -20.49 -4.18 11.81
CA LEU A 223 -19.14 -3.67 11.55
C LEU A 223 -18.32 -3.49 12.83
N PHE A 224 -18.89 -2.89 13.87
CA PHE A 224 -18.21 -2.74 15.16
C PHE A 224 -17.99 -4.08 15.85
N GLY A 225 -18.99 -4.98 15.79
CA GLY A 225 -18.90 -6.28 16.42
C GLY A 225 -17.85 -7.18 15.79
N VAL A 226 -17.85 -7.32 14.45
CA VAL A 226 -16.81 -8.08 13.74
C VAL A 226 -15.45 -7.38 13.87
N GLY A 227 -15.43 -6.04 13.97
CA GLY A 227 -14.23 -5.25 14.25
C GLY A 227 -13.66 -5.45 15.67
N GLY A 228 -14.32 -6.24 16.56
CA GLY A 228 -13.82 -6.55 17.89
C GLY A 228 -14.04 -5.44 18.93
N PHE A 229 -14.82 -4.40 18.63
CA PHE A 229 -14.98 -3.25 19.54
C PHE A 229 -15.84 -3.56 20.79
N PHE A 230 -16.58 -4.65 20.81
CA PHE A 230 -17.41 -5.05 21.95
C PHE A 230 -16.72 -6.00 22.95
N GLU A 231 -15.44 -6.29 22.76
CA GLU A 231 -14.61 -7.04 23.72
C GLU A 231 -14.35 -6.26 25.02
N GLN A 232 -14.36 -4.94 24.95
CA GLN A 232 -14.19 -4.04 26.09
C GLN A 232 -15.55 -3.52 26.57
N SER A 233 -15.70 -3.27 27.87
CA SER A 233 -16.90 -2.65 28.43
C SER A 233 -16.74 -1.13 28.42
N VAL A 234 -17.76 -0.42 27.96
CA VAL A 234 -17.85 1.04 27.97
C VAL A 234 -19.23 1.41 28.55
N GLU A 235 -19.27 2.34 29.49
CA GLU A 235 -20.53 2.88 30.01
C GLU A 235 -21.15 3.86 29.02
N ASP A 236 -21.97 3.33 28.09
CA ASP A 236 -22.56 4.10 27.00
C ASP A 236 -23.79 3.36 26.45
N GLU A 237 -24.95 4.00 26.46
CA GLU A 237 -26.23 3.40 26.03
C GLU A 237 -26.20 2.96 24.56
N TYR A 238 -25.55 3.73 23.69
CA TYR A 238 -25.45 3.40 22.28
C TYR A 238 -24.52 2.20 22.05
N PHE A 239 -23.43 2.13 22.79
CA PHE A 239 -22.56 0.97 22.79
C PHE A 239 -23.30 -0.30 23.21
N ASP A 240 -24.10 -0.24 24.28
CA ASP A 240 -24.88 -1.38 24.77
C ASP A 240 -25.96 -1.79 23.77
N LEU A 241 -26.61 -0.84 23.11
CA LEU A 241 -27.57 -1.10 22.04
C LEU A 241 -26.91 -1.90 20.90
N LEU A 242 -25.78 -1.41 20.38
CA LEU A 242 -25.07 -2.08 19.28
C LEU A 242 -24.52 -3.45 19.71
N ARG A 243 -24.00 -3.57 20.93
CA ARG A 243 -23.49 -4.83 21.48
C ARG A 243 -24.59 -5.90 21.57
N LYS A 244 -25.78 -5.52 22.06
CA LYS A 244 -26.93 -6.39 22.14
C LYS A 244 -27.40 -6.86 20.77
N GLU A 245 -27.50 -5.94 19.80
CA GLU A 245 -27.89 -6.27 18.44
C GLU A 245 -26.85 -7.20 17.79
N PHE A 246 -25.56 -6.93 17.97
CA PHE A 246 -24.49 -7.78 17.45
C PHE A 246 -24.53 -9.19 18.06
N ALA A 247 -24.85 -9.36 19.33
CA ALA A 247 -24.92 -10.67 19.96
C ALA A 247 -25.94 -11.60 19.24
N PHE A 248 -27.08 -11.06 18.85
CA PHE A 248 -28.07 -11.77 18.03
C PHE A 248 -27.56 -12.07 16.61
N LEU A 249 -27.00 -11.04 15.93
CA LEU A 249 -26.52 -11.16 14.55
C LEU A 249 -25.30 -12.09 14.45
N ARG A 250 -24.43 -12.07 15.46
CA ARG A 250 -23.28 -12.97 15.56
C ARG A 250 -23.70 -14.44 15.54
N GLN A 251 -24.69 -14.79 16.31
CA GLN A 251 -25.24 -16.17 16.34
C GLN A 251 -25.89 -16.53 15.00
N LYS A 252 -26.73 -15.65 14.47
CA LYS A 252 -27.45 -15.84 13.21
C LYS A 252 -26.53 -16.14 12.03
N TYR A 253 -25.38 -15.44 11.94
CA TYR A 253 -24.45 -15.55 10.82
C TYR A 253 -23.14 -16.26 11.17
N ARG A 254 -23.00 -16.77 12.41
CA ARG A 254 -21.79 -17.44 12.92
C ARG A 254 -20.53 -16.60 12.72
N LEU A 255 -20.62 -15.29 13.01
CA LEU A 255 -19.54 -14.35 12.80
C LEU A 255 -18.44 -14.50 13.85
N GLN A 256 -17.19 -14.32 13.43
CA GLN A 256 -16.01 -14.33 14.29
C GLN A 256 -15.41 -12.93 14.36
N PRO A 257 -15.43 -12.25 15.51
CA PRO A 257 -14.76 -10.97 15.70
C PRO A 257 -13.25 -11.07 15.46
N MET A 258 -12.67 -10.00 14.92
CA MET A 258 -11.23 -9.81 14.92
C MET A 258 -10.79 -9.20 16.26
N SER A 259 -9.49 -9.31 16.60
CA SER A 259 -8.96 -8.65 17.79
C SER A 259 -8.97 -7.14 17.61
N VAL A 260 -9.44 -6.42 18.64
CA VAL A 260 -9.43 -4.94 18.68
C VAL A 260 -8.00 -4.36 18.62
N ALA A 261 -6.99 -5.14 18.99
CA ALA A 261 -5.57 -4.74 18.93
C ALA A 261 -5.07 -4.48 17.50
N GLN A 262 -5.77 -4.96 16.46
CA GLN A 262 -5.42 -4.67 15.07
C GLN A 262 -5.69 -3.20 14.68
N TRP A 263 -6.49 -2.47 15.46
CA TRP A 263 -6.79 -1.06 15.20
C TRP A 263 -5.77 -0.15 15.84
N LYS A 264 -5.07 0.62 15.03
CA LYS A 264 -4.12 1.66 15.46
C LYS A 264 -4.92 2.92 15.83
N GLN A 265 -4.91 3.28 17.11
CA GLN A 265 -5.59 4.47 17.63
C GLN A 265 -4.61 5.55 18.12
N PHE A 266 -3.37 5.14 18.45
CA PHE A 266 -2.33 6.05 18.95
C PHE A 266 -1.76 6.90 17.81
N ARG A 267 -1.54 8.20 18.05
CA ARG A 267 -1.05 9.19 17.08
C ARG A 267 -1.94 9.37 15.84
N VAL A 268 -3.20 8.98 15.92
CA VAL A 268 -4.20 9.19 14.86
C VAL A 268 -5.01 10.44 15.19
N ARG A 269 -5.25 11.30 14.19
CA ARG A 269 -6.12 12.48 14.38
C ARG A 269 -7.55 12.02 14.66
N PRO A 270 -8.32 12.72 15.55
CA PRO A 270 -9.69 12.29 15.91
C PRO A 270 -10.60 12.02 14.71
N THR A 271 -10.51 12.83 13.65
CA THR A 271 -11.28 12.65 12.42
C THR A 271 -10.94 11.36 11.66
N ASN A 272 -9.83 10.70 12.00
CA ASN A 272 -9.38 9.45 11.41
C ASN A 272 -9.47 8.27 12.39
N PHE A 273 -10.10 8.43 13.54
CA PHE A 273 -10.31 7.31 14.46
C PHE A 273 -11.09 6.19 13.77
N PRO A 274 -10.67 4.92 13.97
CA PRO A 274 -11.32 3.77 13.36
C PRO A 274 -12.83 3.76 13.59
N THR A 275 -13.27 4.11 14.80
CA THR A 275 -14.68 4.16 15.17
C THR A 275 -15.50 5.11 14.31
N LEU A 276 -15.06 6.37 14.16
CA LEU A 276 -15.73 7.32 13.27
C LEU A 276 -15.69 6.85 11.80
N ARG A 277 -14.57 6.28 11.35
CA ARG A 277 -14.44 5.79 9.98
C ARG A 277 -15.33 4.58 9.70
N ILE A 278 -15.51 3.68 10.67
CA ILE A 278 -16.47 2.57 10.58
C ILE A 278 -17.89 3.10 10.48
N ALA A 279 -18.29 4.08 11.28
CA ALA A 279 -19.61 4.69 11.21
C ALA A 279 -19.88 5.39 9.87
N GLN A 280 -18.89 6.10 9.32
CA GLN A 280 -18.98 6.70 7.99
C GLN A 280 -19.08 5.63 6.89
N PHE A 281 -18.35 4.54 7.02
CA PHE A 281 -18.43 3.41 6.10
C PHE A 281 -19.81 2.72 6.18
N ALA A 282 -20.34 2.52 7.39
CA ALA A 282 -21.69 2.02 7.62
C ALA A 282 -22.75 2.85 6.90
N ALA A 283 -22.63 4.18 6.97
CA ALA A 283 -23.55 5.09 6.29
C ALA A 283 -23.51 4.98 4.76
N ILE A 284 -22.34 4.69 4.18
CA ILE A 284 -22.23 4.43 2.73
C ILE A 284 -22.89 3.10 2.36
N ILE A 285 -22.64 2.05 3.14
CA ILE A 285 -23.25 0.73 2.91
C ILE A 285 -24.77 0.79 3.04
N HIS A 286 -25.27 1.54 4.02
CA HIS A 286 -26.70 1.75 4.21
C HIS A 286 -27.42 2.34 2.98
N ARG A 287 -26.71 3.13 2.17
CA ARG A 287 -27.28 3.74 0.95
C ARG A 287 -27.50 2.74 -0.19
N SER A 288 -26.73 1.66 -0.25
CA SER A 288 -26.84 0.68 -1.33
C SER A 288 -26.38 -0.71 -0.93
N SER A 289 -27.20 -1.71 -1.24
CA SER A 289 -26.84 -3.12 -1.11
C SER A 289 -25.88 -3.61 -2.21
N ARG A 290 -25.68 -2.82 -3.26
CA ARG A 290 -24.80 -3.11 -4.40
C ARG A 290 -23.94 -1.89 -4.68
N LEU A 291 -22.82 -1.81 -3.97
CA LEU A 291 -21.99 -0.61 -3.96
C LEU A 291 -21.31 -0.37 -5.30
N PHE A 292 -20.73 -1.42 -5.89
CA PHE A 292 -20.05 -1.32 -7.19
C PHE A 292 -21.03 -0.98 -8.32
N SER A 293 -22.15 -1.70 -8.41
CA SER A 293 -23.17 -1.46 -9.44
C SER A 293 -23.69 -0.03 -9.40
N LYS A 294 -23.82 0.56 -8.22
CA LYS A 294 -24.27 1.96 -8.09
C LYS A 294 -23.18 2.97 -8.44
N VAL A 295 -21.94 2.67 -8.08
CA VAL A 295 -20.81 3.55 -8.34
C VAL A 295 -20.47 3.59 -9.84
N ILE A 296 -20.51 2.44 -10.53
CA ILE A 296 -20.17 2.38 -11.96
C ILE A 296 -21.15 3.13 -12.86
N GLU A 297 -22.40 3.31 -12.39
CA GLU A 297 -23.40 4.14 -13.07
C GLU A 297 -23.05 5.65 -13.00
N GLN A 298 -22.19 6.08 -12.06
CA GLN A 298 -21.87 7.48 -11.81
C GLN A 298 -20.66 7.92 -12.64
N LYS A 299 -20.89 8.29 -13.91
CA LYS A 299 -19.85 8.63 -14.88
C LYS A 299 -19.31 10.07 -14.75
N SER A 300 -19.43 10.73 -13.61
CA SER A 300 -18.85 12.06 -13.41
C SER A 300 -18.36 12.27 -11.98
N TYR A 301 -17.29 13.06 -11.85
CA TYR A 301 -16.71 13.40 -10.57
C TYR A 301 -17.73 13.98 -9.58
N ARG A 302 -18.58 14.91 -10.03
CA ARG A 302 -19.60 15.53 -9.18
C ARG A 302 -20.58 14.49 -8.62
N LYS A 303 -21.11 13.60 -9.47
CA LYS A 303 -22.05 12.54 -9.06
C LYS A 303 -21.38 11.57 -8.09
N LEU A 304 -20.12 11.21 -8.30
CA LEU A 304 -19.36 10.36 -7.38
C LEU A 304 -19.16 11.05 -6.02
N VAL A 305 -18.78 12.33 -6.00
CA VAL A 305 -18.67 13.11 -4.75
C VAL A 305 -20.00 13.14 -4.00
N ASP A 306 -21.11 13.42 -4.71
CA ASP A 306 -22.45 13.46 -4.10
C ASP A 306 -22.89 12.08 -3.60
N TYR A 307 -22.50 11.01 -4.29
CA TYR A 307 -22.75 9.64 -3.83
C TYR A 307 -22.01 9.32 -2.51
N TYR A 308 -20.76 9.75 -2.37
CA TYR A 308 -19.96 9.51 -1.15
C TYR A 308 -20.24 10.48 -0.01
N ARG A 309 -21.02 11.55 -0.24
CA ARG A 309 -21.50 12.42 0.83
C ARG A 309 -22.50 11.67 1.68
N CYS A 310 -22.10 11.25 2.86
CA CYS A 310 -22.95 10.57 3.83
C CYS A 310 -22.78 11.18 5.21
N THR A 311 -23.82 11.07 6.01
CA THR A 311 -23.82 11.43 7.43
C THR A 311 -23.91 10.13 8.23
N PRO A 312 -23.01 9.86 9.17
CA PRO A 312 -23.11 8.72 10.06
C PRO A 312 -24.34 8.86 10.98
N SER A 313 -24.65 7.86 11.77
CA SER A 313 -25.74 7.93 12.75
C SER A 313 -25.55 9.10 13.72
N GLU A 314 -26.63 9.55 14.33
CA GLU A 314 -26.66 10.76 15.18
C GLU A 314 -25.62 10.72 16.30
N TYR A 315 -25.41 9.57 16.91
CA TYR A 315 -24.38 9.36 17.93
C TYR A 315 -23.01 9.87 17.51
N TRP A 316 -22.55 9.54 16.32
CA TRP A 316 -21.22 9.92 15.80
C TRP A 316 -21.10 11.41 15.40
N THR A 317 -22.19 12.13 15.55
CA THR A 317 -22.12 13.58 15.33
C THR A 317 -21.43 14.32 16.48
N SER A 318 -21.40 13.71 17.67
CA SER A 318 -20.79 14.28 18.88
C SER A 318 -19.72 13.34 19.50
N HIS A 319 -19.43 12.20 18.88
CA HIS A 319 -18.46 11.23 19.40
C HIS A 319 -17.43 10.83 18.36
N TYR A 320 -16.19 10.64 18.77
CA TYR A 320 -15.13 9.97 17.99
C TYR A 320 -14.87 8.55 18.46
N ARG A 321 -15.22 8.26 19.72
CA ARG A 321 -15.12 6.96 20.37
C ARG A 321 -16.38 6.75 21.20
N PHE A 322 -16.68 5.50 21.50
CA PHE A 322 -17.75 5.18 22.43
C PHE A 322 -17.49 5.81 23.80
N GLY A 323 -18.52 6.34 24.42
CA GLY A 323 -18.47 6.98 25.73
C GLY A 323 -17.72 8.31 25.82
N THR A 324 -17.15 8.82 24.72
CA THR A 324 -16.35 10.04 24.73
C THR A 324 -16.95 11.11 23.82
N LYS A 325 -17.63 12.10 24.41
CA LYS A 325 -18.16 13.27 23.69
C LYS A 325 -17.05 14.21 23.25
N SER A 326 -17.28 14.92 22.15
CA SER A 326 -16.41 15.94 21.62
C SER A 326 -17.20 17.17 21.20
N ASP A 327 -16.70 18.36 21.54
CA ASP A 327 -17.32 19.64 21.15
C ASP A 327 -17.13 19.95 19.65
N ARG A 328 -16.19 19.26 19.00
CA ARG A 328 -15.91 19.45 17.57
C ARG A 328 -16.67 18.41 16.74
N ILE A 329 -17.65 18.89 15.99
CA ILE A 329 -18.54 18.06 15.18
C ILE A 329 -18.08 18.09 13.72
N HIS A 330 -17.53 16.98 13.23
CA HIS A 330 -17.30 16.75 11.82
C HIS A 330 -18.12 15.53 11.36
N ARG A 331 -19.32 15.79 10.85
CA ARG A 331 -20.33 14.77 10.54
C ARG A 331 -20.04 14.01 9.25
N ASN A 332 -19.66 14.74 8.21
CA ASN A 332 -19.54 14.21 6.87
C ASN A 332 -18.08 13.95 6.48
N LEU A 333 -17.91 13.08 5.51
CA LEU A 333 -16.63 12.96 4.82
C LEU A 333 -16.27 14.29 4.18
N SER A 334 -15.09 14.82 4.48
CA SER A 334 -14.59 16.02 3.78
C SER A 334 -14.39 15.72 2.30
N LYS A 335 -14.44 16.74 1.46
CA LYS A 335 -14.19 16.60 0.02
C LYS A 335 -12.85 15.91 -0.24
N SER A 336 -11.78 16.30 0.45
CA SER A 336 -10.45 15.67 0.31
C SER A 336 -10.43 14.20 0.75
N THR A 337 -11.25 13.84 1.73
CA THR A 337 -11.42 12.43 2.14
C THR A 337 -12.12 11.63 1.04
N ILE A 338 -13.20 12.19 0.46
CA ILE A 338 -13.90 11.57 -0.67
C ILE A 338 -12.94 11.42 -1.85
N ASP A 339 -12.18 12.46 -2.20
CA ASP A 339 -11.18 12.41 -3.27
C ASP A 339 -10.20 11.25 -3.06
N THR A 340 -9.71 11.05 -1.84
CA THR A 340 -8.82 9.93 -1.49
C THR A 340 -9.51 8.57 -1.68
N LEU A 341 -10.80 8.44 -1.30
CA LEU A 341 -11.57 7.22 -1.53
C LEU A 341 -11.75 6.96 -3.04
N LEU A 342 -12.08 7.98 -3.83
CA LEU A 342 -12.22 7.84 -5.28
C LEU A 342 -10.91 7.38 -5.94
N ILE A 343 -9.78 7.99 -5.57
CA ILE A 343 -8.45 7.63 -6.09
C ILE A 343 -8.09 6.18 -5.75
N ASN A 344 -8.40 5.70 -4.55
CA ASN A 344 -7.91 4.41 -4.07
C ASN A 344 -8.90 3.24 -4.28
N SER A 345 -10.20 3.50 -4.50
CA SER A 345 -11.20 2.45 -4.73
C SER A 345 -11.88 2.56 -6.09
N VAL A 346 -12.52 3.69 -6.41
CA VAL A 346 -13.36 3.82 -7.60
C VAL A 346 -12.54 3.77 -8.89
N ILE A 347 -11.52 4.60 -8.99
CA ILE A 347 -10.72 4.75 -10.21
C ILE A 347 -10.01 3.45 -10.60
N PRO A 348 -9.35 2.70 -9.69
CA PRO A 348 -8.78 1.40 -10.03
C PRO A 348 -9.81 0.38 -10.56
N PHE A 349 -11.03 0.40 -9.99
CA PHE A 349 -12.10 -0.51 -10.44
C PHE A 349 -12.70 -0.11 -11.78
N PHE A 350 -12.84 1.17 -12.06
CA PHE A 350 -13.24 1.64 -13.39
C PHE A 350 -12.23 1.25 -14.45
N TYR A 351 -10.94 1.45 -14.16
CA TYR A 351 -9.87 1.04 -15.06
C TYR A 351 -9.86 -0.47 -15.29
N ALA A 352 -9.94 -1.27 -14.21
CA ALA A 352 -9.97 -2.72 -14.30
C ALA A 352 -11.20 -3.23 -15.07
N TYR A 353 -12.37 -2.62 -14.85
CA TYR A 353 -13.60 -2.95 -15.57
C TYR A 353 -13.47 -2.66 -17.07
N GLY A 354 -12.93 -1.49 -17.42
CA GLY A 354 -12.68 -1.10 -18.80
C GLY A 354 -11.72 -2.05 -19.52
N VAL A 355 -10.62 -2.45 -18.86
CA VAL A 355 -9.65 -3.40 -19.43
C VAL A 355 -10.27 -4.79 -19.57
N LYS A 356 -10.90 -5.33 -18.53
CA LYS A 356 -11.44 -6.69 -18.52
C LYS A 356 -12.54 -6.91 -19.56
N PHE A 357 -13.39 -5.93 -19.77
CA PHE A 357 -14.52 -6.02 -20.71
C PHE A 357 -14.25 -5.31 -22.03
N ASN A 358 -13.02 -4.81 -22.24
CA ASN A 358 -12.63 -4.03 -23.43
C ASN A 358 -13.53 -2.82 -23.71
N ILE A 359 -13.89 -2.07 -22.66
CA ILE A 359 -14.74 -0.88 -22.72
C ILE A 359 -13.89 0.36 -22.47
N LEU A 360 -13.40 0.98 -23.56
CA LEU A 360 -12.48 2.13 -23.51
C LEU A 360 -13.04 3.31 -22.70
N GLU A 361 -14.38 3.50 -22.70
CA GLU A 361 -15.03 4.55 -21.93
C GLU A 361 -14.61 4.57 -20.45
N TYR A 362 -14.46 3.40 -19.80
CA TYR A 362 -14.09 3.34 -18.39
C TYR A 362 -12.60 3.54 -18.15
N THR A 363 -11.73 3.14 -19.09
CA THR A 363 -10.30 3.44 -19.01
C THR A 363 -10.05 4.94 -19.16
N ASP A 364 -10.72 5.59 -20.09
CA ASP A 364 -10.62 7.03 -20.31
C ASP A 364 -11.24 7.82 -19.15
N LEU A 365 -12.41 7.40 -18.66
CA LEU A 365 -13.06 7.99 -17.50
C LEU A 365 -12.16 7.94 -16.25
N SER A 366 -11.40 6.86 -16.05
CA SER A 366 -10.46 6.75 -14.96
C SER A 366 -9.39 7.84 -14.99
N ARG A 367 -8.86 8.15 -16.19
CA ARG A 367 -7.88 9.22 -16.40
C ARG A 367 -8.51 10.60 -16.26
N GLU A 368 -9.72 10.78 -16.79
CA GLU A 368 -10.47 12.04 -16.70
C GLU A 368 -10.82 12.38 -15.25
N LEU A 369 -11.29 11.41 -14.48
CA LEU A 369 -11.58 11.60 -13.05
C LEU A 369 -10.34 12.07 -12.31
N LEU A 370 -9.16 11.49 -12.56
CA LEU A 370 -7.90 11.92 -11.95
C LEU A 370 -7.53 13.36 -12.33
N LYS A 371 -7.85 13.82 -13.54
CA LYS A 371 -7.65 15.23 -13.94
C LYS A 371 -8.59 16.19 -13.23
N ASN A 372 -9.81 15.73 -12.91
CA ASN A 372 -10.84 16.53 -12.26
C ASN A 372 -10.70 16.59 -10.72
N ILE A 373 -10.01 15.64 -10.12
CA ILE A 373 -9.70 15.63 -8.69
C ILE A 373 -8.49 16.53 -8.43
N PRO A 374 -8.54 17.45 -7.42
CA PRO A 374 -7.39 18.27 -7.06
C PRO A 374 -6.18 17.44 -6.62
N SER A 375 -4.99 17.98 -6.81
CA SER A 375 -3.76 17.36 -6.32
C SER A 375 -3.80 17.07 -4.83
N GLU A 376 -3.30 15.91 -4.44
CA GLU A 376 -3.11 15.55 -3.03
C GLU A 376 -2.02 16.43 -2.40
N LYS A 377 -2.30 16.98 -1.22
CA LYS A 377 -1.34 17.77 -0.44
C LYS A 377 -0.62 16.87 0.58
N ASN A 378 0.49 16.31 0.19
CA ASN A 378 1.30 15.43 1.04
C ASN A 378 2.80 15.74 0.93
N PHE A 379 3.65 14.99 1.65
CA PHE A 379 5.09 15.22 1.63
C PHE A 379 5.71 14.98 0.25
N ILE A 380 5.15 14.08 -0.59
CA ILE A 380 5.64 13.80 -1.94
C ILE A 380 5.43 15.03 -2.84
N THR A 381 4.18 15.52 -2.91
CA THR A 381 3.87 16.68 -3.75
C THR A 381 4.60 17.95 -3.30
N LYS A 382 4.78 18.13 -1.97
CA LYS A 382 5.58 19.24 -1.44
C LYS A 382 7.06 19.11 -1.82
N GLY A 383 7.63 17.90 -1.71
CA GLY A 383 9.02 17.64 -2.09
C GLY A 383 9.27 17.91 -3.57
N PHE A 384 8.37 17.49 -4.48
CA PHE A 384 8.51 17.80 -5.89
C PHE A 384 8.29 19.29 -6.20
N ALA A 385 7.38 19.95 -5.50
CA ALA A 385 7.17 21.40 -5.64
C ALA A 385 8.41 22.21 -5.25
N SER A 386 9.17 21.81 -4.22
CA SER A 386 10.43 22.46 -3.84
C SER A 386 11.51 22.33 -4.93
N LEU A 387 11.35 21.38 -5.86
CA LEU A 387 12.20 21.22 -7.05
C LEU A 387 11.62 21.90 -8.30
N GLY A 388 10.55 22.70 -8.16
CA GLY A 388 9.89 23.38 -9.28
C GLY A 388 8.91 22.51 -10.07
N ILE A 389 8.53 21.33 -9.55
CA ILE A 389 7.58 20.41 -10.20
C ILE A 389 6.27 20.45 -9.42
N ASP A 390 5.38 21.34 -9.80
CA ASP A 390 4.05 21.46 -9.22
C ASP A 390 3.08 20.41 -9.77
N SER A 391 2.13 20.00 -8.93
CA SER A 391 1.00 19.17 -9.33
C SER A 391 -0.33 19.88 -9.05
N ARG A 392 -1.22 19.93 -10.04
CA ARG A 392 -2.51 20.62 -9.97
C ARG A 392 -3.67 19.66 -9.79
N SER A 393 -3.52 18.45 -10.26
CA SER A 393 -4.54 17.42 -10.26
C SER A 393 -4.05 16.11 -9.62
N ALA A 394 -4.99 15.21 -9.30
CA ALA A 394 -4.65 13.87 -8.86
C ALA A 394 -3.93 13.08 -9.97
N PHE A 395 -4.16 13.37 -11.24
CA PHE A 395 -3.42 12.80 -12.35
C PHE A 395 -1.91 13.00 -12.17
N GLU A 396 -1.50 14.21 -11.89
CA GLU A 396 -0.10 14.58 -11.70
C GLU A 396 0.44 14.09 -10.35
N SER A 397 -0.33 14.25 -9.26
CA SER A 397 0.14 13.81 -7.93
C SER A 397 0.27 12.29 -7.82
N GLN A 398 -0.59 11.52 -8.50
CA GLN A 398 -0.47 10.06 -8.55
C GLN A 398 0.70 9.61 -9.44
N ALA A 399 1.00 10.33 -10.53
CA ALA A 399 2.21 10.11 -11.32
C ALA A 399 3.48 10.38 -10.49
N LEU A 400 3.53 11.49 -9.75
CA LEU A 400 4.64 11.81 -8.85
C LEU A 400 4.79 10.77 -7.72
N ARG A 401 3.68 10.25 -7.23
CA ARG A 401 3.69 9.17 -6.24
C ARG A 401 4.31 7.89 -6.81
N GLU A 402 3.97 7.53 -8.06
CA GLU A 402 4.58 6.39 -8.74
C GLU A 402 6.07 6.59 -8.93
N LEU A 403 6.47 7.78 -9.42
CA LEU A 403 7.87 8.15 -9.58
C LEU A 403 8.64 8.02 -8.25
N LYS A 404 8.09 8.57 -7.16
CA LYS A 404 8.72 8.50 -5.84
C LYS A 404 8.83 7.07 -5.33
N SER A 405 7.73 6.30 -5.37
CA SER A 405 7.68 4.97 -4.76
C SER A 405 8.50 3.94 -5.54
N ARG A 406 8.43 3.93 -6.87
CA ARG A 406 9.09 2.91 -7.70
C ARG A 406 10.50 3.26 -8.12
N TYR A 407 10.79 4.54 -8.29
CA TYR A 407 12.09 4.95 -8.85
C TYR A 407 12.95 5.70 -7.83
N CYS A 408 12.39 6.71 -7.13
CA CYS A 408 13.21 7.47 -6.20
C CYS A 408 13.52 6.70 -4.91
N ASN A 409 12.54 6.01 -4.31
CA ASN A 409 12.78 5.25 -3.08
C ASN A 409 13.74 4.08 -3.30
N THR A 410 13.67 3.44 -4.45
CA THR A 410 14.54 2.33 -4.84
C THR A 410 15.84 2.81 -5.51
N LYS A 411 16.08 4.12 -5.57
CA LYS A 411 17.23 4.74 -6.26
C LYS A 411 17.42 4.28 -7.71
N SER A 412 16.34 3.90 -8.39
CA SER A 412 16.33 3.41 -9.76
C SER A 412 16.49 4.52 -10.79
N CYS A 413 17.39 5.47 -10.53
CA CYS A 413 17.56 6.67 -11.36
C CYS A 413 17.99 6.34 -12.78
N TYR A 414 18.87 5.37 -12.97
CA TYR A 414 19.30 4.91 -14.28
C TYR A 414 18.13 4.38 -15.12
N ILE A 415 17.28 3.54 -14.52
CA ILE A 415 16.10 3.00 -15.21
C ILE A 415 15.09 4.11 -15.50
N CYS A 416 14.83 4.97 -14.54
CA CYS A 416 13.94 6.12 -14.68
C CYS A 416 14.39 7.03 -15.84
N ARG A 417 15.69 7.36 -15.89
CA ARG A 417 16.32 8.14 -16.96
C ARG A 417 16.10 7.51 -18.32
N ASN A 418 16.49 6.26 -18.50
CA ASN A 418 16.41 5.58 -19.78
C ASN A 418 14.97 5.38 -20.27
N LYS A 419 14.06 5.02 -19.34
CA LYS A 419 12.66 4.75 -19.66
C LYS A 419 11.87 6.01 -20.04
N PHE A 420 12.16 7.13 -19.37
CA PHE A 420 11.42 8.37 -19.58
C PHE A 420 12.18 9.42 -20.38
N GLY A 421 13.40 9.13 -20.77
CA GLY A 421 14.23 10.06 -21.57
C GLY A 421 14.50 11.36 -20.80
N LEU A 422 14.78 11.29 -19.51
CA LEU A 422 14.91 12.47 -18.64
C LEU A 422 16.26 13.17 -18.71
N TRP A 423 17.18 12.74 -19.62
CA TRP A 423 18.53 13.33 -19.79
C TRP A 423 18.93 13.34 -21.27
#